data_42521c3751e65156fff3bfd4c7ca4324
#
_entry.id   42521c3751e65156fff3bfd4c7ca4324
#
_cell.length_a   1.000
_cell.length_b   1.000
_cell.length_c   1.000
_cell.angle_alpha   90.00
_cell.angle_beta   90.00
_cell.angle_gamma   90.00
#
_symmetry.space_group_name_H-M   'P 1'
#
loop_
_entity.id
_entity.type
_entity.pdbx_description
1 polymer ?
#
loop_
_entity_poly.entity_id
_entity_poly.type
_entity_poly.pdbx_seq_one_letter_code
_entity_poly.pdbx_strand_id
1 'polypeptide(L)'
;KTSTVDFMRQIWARANWPSISIGTMGMRGHSINRANTPMVDIAQLTTPDSLNLHASIDAVAKQGVTHLALEASSHGLQQHRLDGLNIHVAGFTNLSRDHLDHHTSMNDYFAAKLRLFEDLLIEGGGAVINIDDAYGKKIIERIKDRPIVVKTFGTSKAADFYIKDICTTDFGLDLNVVYQGKNWEIPLALAGTFQAMNAVAAAIMCHLSGLPLHDALGPLSYLKSVPGRMQMVHG
;
A
#
# COMPACT_ATOMS: atom_id res chain seq x y z
N LYS A 1 -2.20 -0.66 -6.14
CA LYS A 1 -2.62 0.29 -5.09
C LYS A 1 -3.79 -0.26 -4.28
N THR A 2 -4.96 -0.49 -4.91
CA THR A 2 -6.19 -0.93 -4.23
C THR A 2 -5.99 -2.18 -3.40
N SER A 3 -5.40 -3.24 -3.98
CA SER A 3 -5.09 -4.47 -3.24
C SER A 3 -4.14 -4.20 -2.07
N THR A 4 -3.10 -3.42 -2.28
CA THR A 4 -2.09 -3.14 -1.26
C THR A 4 -2.70 -2.46 -0.03
N VAL A 5 -3.49 -1.39 -0.21
CA VAL A 5 -4.10 -0.68 0.94
C VAL A 5 -5.16 -1.52 1.64
N ASP A 6 -5.92 -2.34 0.92
CA ASP A 6 -6.88 -3.25 1.54
C ASP A 6 -6.17 -4.40 2.28
N PHE A 7 -5.05 -4.90 1.77
CA PHE A 7 -4.24 -5.89 2.47
C PHE A 7 -3.64 -5.31 3.76
N MET A 8 -3.15 -4.07 3.76
CA MET A 8 -2.71 -3.39 4.99
C MET A 8 -3.83 -3.37 6.03
N ARG A 9 -5.04 -2.95 5.64
CA ARG A 9 -6.21 -2.95 6.52
C ARG A 9 -6.51 -4.34 7.07
N GLN A 10 -6.43 -5.39 6.24
CA GLN A 10 -6.66 -6.78 6.68
C GLN A 10 -5.57 -7.25 7.66
N ILE A 11 -4.31 -6.91 7.45
CA ILE A 11 -3.19 -7.24 8.33
C ILE A 11 -3.39 -6.56 9.69
N TRP A 12 -3.64 -5.24 9.73
CA TRP A 12 -3.90 -4.51 10.96
C TRP A 12 -5.14 -5.01 11.71
N ALA A 13 -6.21 -5.34 10.97
CA ALA A 13 -7.42 -5.91 11.59
C ALA A 13 -7.15 -7.24 12.31
N ARG A 14 -6.26 -8.08 11.77
CA ARG A 14 -5.85 -9.33 12.44
C ARG A 14 -4.98 -9.08 13.68
N ALA A 15 -4.22 -8.01 13.69
CA ALA A 15 -3.49 -7.55 14.87
C ALA A 15 -4.39 -6.81 15.88
N ASN A 16 -5.70 -6.73 15.64
CA ASN A 16 -6.68 -5.97 16.42
C ASN A 16 -6.36 -4.46 16.50
N TRP A 17 -5.71 -3.92 15.47
CA TRP A 17 -5.47 -2.48 15.37
C TRP A 17 -6.67 -1.80 14.70
N PRO A 18 -7.26 -0.75 15.34
CA PRO A 18 -8.33 0.03 14.74
C PRO A 18 -7.84 0.71 13.45
N SER A 19 -8.30 0.20 12.31
CA SER A 19 -7.74 0.58 11.03
C SER A 19 -8.77 0.66 9.92
N ILE A 20 -8.51 1.55 8.95
CA ILE A 20 -9.30 1.71 7.74
C ILE A 20 -8.42 1.78 6.50
N SER A 21 -9.05 1.57 5.35
CA SER A 21 -8.48 1.92 4.05
C SER A 21 -9.40 2.89 3.31
N ILE A 22 -8.81 3.85 2.57
CA ILE A 22 -9.49 4.78 1.67
C ILE A 22 -8.89 4.65 0.28
N GLY A 23 -9.73 4.50 -0.73
CA GLY A 23 -9.29 4.36 -2.12
C GLY A 23 -10.44 4.06 -3.06
N THR A 24 -10.13 3.43 -4.20
CA THR A 24 -11.09 3.06 -5.25
C THR A 24 -12.32 2.30 -4.73
N MET A 25 -12.16 1.55 -3.64
CA MET A 25 -13.26 0.80 -2.99
C MET A 25 -14.02 1.63 -1.94
N GLY A 26 -13.84 2.96 -1.94
CA GLY A 26 -14.36 3.83 -0.89
C GLY A 26 -13.62 3.64 0.44
N MET A 27 -14.28 4.00 1.53
CA MET A 27 -13.76 3.80 2.89
C MET A 27 -14.18 2.43 3.42
N ARG A 28 -13.21 1.65 3.90
CA ARG A 28 -13.43 0.29 4.45
C ARG A 28 -12.74 0.13 5.80
N GLY A 29 -13.44 -0.46 6.75
CA GLY A 29 -12.92 -0.77 8.09
C GLY A 29 -13.94 -1.47 8.95
N HIS A 30 -13.52 -2.10 10.06
CA HIS A 30 -14.39 -2.87 10.96
C HIS A 30 -14.94 -2.03 12.12
N SER A 31 -14.24 -0.97 12.51
CA SER A 31 -14.51 -0.18 13.69
C SER A 31 -15.26 1.13 13.41
N ILE A 32 -15.86 1.27 12.21
CA ILE A 32 -16.48 2.53 11.80
C ILE A 32 -17.99 2.44 12.03
N ASN A 33 -18.53 3.34 12.84
CA ASN A 33 -19.96 3.62 12.83
C ASN A 33 -20.29 4.48 11.62
N ARG A 34 -20.76 3.84 10.53
CA ARG A 34 -21.08 4.50 9.26
C ARG A 34 -22.18 5.57 9.39
N ALA A 35 -23.03 5.48 10.38
CA ALA A 35 -24.08 6.49 10.63
C ALA A 35 -23.49 7.84 11.08
N ASN A 36 -22.33 7.84 11.73
CA ASN A 36 -21.68 9.03 12.26
C ASN A 36 -20.46 9.47 11.43
N THR A 37 -20.14 8.76 10.35
CA THR A 37 -19.08 9.17 9.45
C THR A 37 -19.73 9.93 8.30
N PRO A 38 -19.33 11.18 8.00
CA PRO A 38 -19.79 11.85 6.81
C PRO A 38 -19.46 10.91 5.63
N MET A 39 -20.48 10.26 5.10
CA MET A 39 -20.37 9.51 3.85
C MET A 39 -20.27 10.56 2.75
N VAL A 40 -19.16 11.25 2.70
CA VAL A 40 -18.81 11.93 1.47
C VAL A 40 -18.73 10.84 0.42
N ASP A 41 -19.30 11.11 -0.73
CA ASP A 41 -19.35 10.18 -1.86
C ASP A 41 -17.92 9.93 -2.38
N ILE A 42 -17.13 9.22 -1.54
CA ILE A 42 -15.74 8.82 -1.79
C ILE A 42 -15.70 7.85 -2.98
N ALA A 43 -16.87 7.31 -3.37
CA ALA A 43 -17.01 6.24 -4.35
C ALA A 43 -16.62 6.63 -5.79
N GLN A 44 -16.39 7.89 -6.09
CA GLN A 44 -16.06 8.31 -7.46
C GLN A 44 -14.57 8.57 -7.72
N LEU A 45 -13.74 8.74 -6.66
CA LEU A 45 -12.33 9.08 -6.82
C LEU A 45 -11.43 8.14 -6.04
N THR A 46 -10.37 7.65 -6.69
CA THR A 46 -9.34 6.82 -6.02
C THR A 46 -8.69 7.54 -4.84
N THR A 47 -8.44 8.84 -4.98
CA THR A 47 -8.02 9.75 -3.91
C THR A 47 -9.07 10.85 -3.83
N PRO A 48 -9.82 10.96 -2.72
CA PRO A 48 -10.82 12.01 -2.51
C PRO A 48 -10.22 13.41 -2.66
N ASP A 49 -11.04 14.41 -2.86
CA ASP A 49 -10.59 15.80 -2.75
C ASP A 49 -10.13 16.14 -1.32
N SER A 50 -9.32 17.19 -1.21
CA SER A 50 -8.63 17.54 0.04
C SER A 50 -9.60 17.76 1.21
N LEU A 51 -10.69 18.52 1.00
CA LEU A 51 -11.64 18.83 2.09
C LEU A 51 -12.32 17.57 2.62
N ASN A 52 -12.83 16.76 1.70
CA ASN A 52 -13.51 15.52 2.02
C ASN A 52 -12.57 14.48 2.65
N LEU A 53 -11.33 14.42 2.20
CA LEU A 53 -10.32 13.55 2.77
C LEU A 53 -10.00 13.92 4.21
N HIS A 54 -9.69 15.18 4.49
CA HIS A 54 -9.37 15.66 5.84
C HIS A 54 -10.56 15.53 6.79
N ALA A 55 -11.78 15.87 6.36
CA ALA A 55 -12.99 15.68 7.15
C ALA A 55 -13.25 14.21 7.50
N SER A 56 -13.00 13.32 6.53
CA SER A 56 -13.15 11.87 6.72
C SER A 56 -12.13 11.34 7.73
N ILE A 57 -10.88 11.76 7.64
CA ILE A 57 -9.79 11.37 8.56
C ILE A 57 -10.12 11.84 9.99
N ASP A 58 -10.51 13.09 10.16
CA ASP A 58 -10.91 13.64 11.46
C ASP A 58 -12.08 12.85 12.08
N ALA A 59 -13.10 12.57 11.28
CA ALA A 59 -14.27 11.82 11.73
C ALA A 59 -13.94 10.40 12.21
N VAL A 60 -13.07 9.68 11.50
CA VAL A 60 -12.67 8.31 11.89
C VAL A 60 -11.66 8.30 13.04
N ALA A 61 -10.80 9.29 13.13
CA ALA A 61 -9.88 9.46 14.27
C ALA A 61 -10.67 9.66 15.57
N LYS A 62 -11.75 10.45 15.56
CA LYS A 62 -12.67 10.63 16.68
C LYS A 62 -13.41 9.35 17.09
N GLN A 63 -13.49 8.36 16.20
CA GLN A 63 -14.02 7.03 16.48
C GLN A 63 -12.96 6.03 16.98
N GLY A 64 -11.73 6.49 17.23
CA GLY A 64 -10.64 5.67 17.74
C GLY A 64 -9.85 4.92 16.68
N VAL A 65 -10.00 5.24 15.39
CA VAL A 65 -9.15 4.70 14.32
C VAL A 65 -7.74 5.28 14.48
N THR A 66 -6.75 4.40 14.55
CA THR A 66 -5.35 4.75 14.75
C THR A 66 -4.50 4.59 13.48
N HIS A 67 -4.96 3.77 12.53
CA HIS A 67 -4.23 3.44 11.30
C HIS A 67 -5.08 3.63 10.07
N LEU A 68 -4.53 4.35 9.10
CA LEU A 68 -5.17 4.61 7.81
C LEU A 68 -4.24 4.20 6.66
N ALA A 69 -4.72 3.33 5.77
CA ALA A 69 -4.10 3.06 4.48
C ALA A 69 -4.83 3.84 3.38
N LEU A 70 -4.10 4.66 2.62
CA LEU A 70 -4.66 5.55 1.62
C LEU A 70 -4.07 5.27 0.22
N GLU A 71 -4.93 5.20 -0.79
CA GLU A 71 -4.47 5.16 -2.18
C GLU A 71 -4.02 6.56 -2.64
N ALA A 72 -2.72 6.73 -2.86
CA ALA A 72 -2.15 7.92 -3.49
C ALA A 72 -2.17 7.75 -5.02
N SER A 73 -3.20 8.27 -5.69
CA SER A 73 -3.22 8.32 -7.16
C SER A 73 -2.31 9.44 -7.66
N SER A 74 -1.71 9.25 -8.85
CA SER A 74 -0.86 10.30 -9.46
C SER A 74 -1.64 11.60 -9.68
N HIS A 75 -2.90 11.48 -10.09
CA HIS A 75 -3.79 12.61 -10.23
C HIS A 75 -4.07 13.33 -8.91
N GLY A 76 -4.33 12.56 -7.82
CA GLY A 76 -4.49 13.12 -6.49
C GLY A 76 -3.24 13.82 -5.96
N LEU A 77 -2.06 13.24 -6.23
CA LEU A 77 -0.77 13.83 -5.89
C LEU A 77 -0.51 15.12 -6.70
N GLN A 78 -0.78 15.10 -8.00
CA GLN A 78 -0.61 16.28 -8.89
C GLN A 78 -1.56 17.42 -8.50
N GLN A 79 -2.76 17.08 -8.05
CA GLN A 79 -3.77 18.03 -7.60
C GLN A 79 -3.67 18.40 -6.11
N HIS A 80 -2.57 18.04 -5.45
CA HIS A 80 -2.33 18.39 -4.03
C HIS A 80 -3.41 17.92 -3.05
N ARG A 81 -4.16 16.84 -3.39
CA ARG A 81 -5.26 16.36 -2.54
C ARG A 81 -4.82 15.76 -1.22
N LEU A 82 -3.55 15.36 -1.10
CA LEU A 82 -2.96 14.79 0.10
C LEU A 82 -2.12 15.80 0.89
N ASP A 83 -1.99 17.03 0.41
CA ASP A 83 -1.20 18.05 1.09
C ASP A 83 -1.81 18.36 2.48
N GLY A 84 -0.96 18.59 3.45
CA GLY A 84 -1.36 18.73 4.86
C GLY A 84 -1.46 17.42 5.65
N LEU A 85 -1.37 16.25 4.99
CA LEU A 85 -1.25 14.96 5.68
C LEU A 85 0.20 14.67 6.05
N ASN A 86 0.42 14.16 7.26
CA ASN A 86 1.69 13.62 7.71
C ASN A 86 1.77 12.13 7.34
N ILE A 87 2.35 11.81 6.19
CA ILE A 87 2.51 10.42 5.72
C ILE A 87 3.70 9.79 6.43
N HIS A 88 3.44 8.77 7.27
CA HIS A 88 4.49 8.07 8.02
C HIS A 88 5.14 6.95 7.20
N VAL A 89 4.39 6.29 6.33
CA VAL A 89 4.90 5.21 5.48
C VAL A 89 4.36 5.39 4.06
N ALA A 90 5.26 5.41 3.08
CA ALA A 90 4.92 5.49 1.67
C ALA A 90 5.35 4.23 0.91
N GLY A 91 4.51 3.72 0.01
CA GLY A 91 4.79 2.52 -0.78
C GLY A 91 4.80 2.78 -2.29
N PHE A 92 5.79 2.24 -2.99
CA PHE A 92 5.87 2.21 -4.45
C PHE A 92 5.87 0.76 -4.94
N THR A 93 4.83 0.38 -5.66
CA THR A 93 4.69 -0.99 -6.21
C THR A 93 5.19 -1.09 -7.64
N ASN A 94 4.73 -0.21 -8.52
CA ASN A 94 5.16 -0.14 -9.92
C ASN A 94 4.70 1.17 -10.59
N LEU A 95 5.28 1.45 -11.76
CA LEU A 95 4.84 2.48 -12.69
C LEU A 95 4.72 1.89 -14.09
N SER A 96 3.49 1.55 -14.50
CA SER A 96 3.16 1.09 -15.84
C SER A 96 2.63 2.24 -16.72
N ARG A 97 2.52 1.99 -18.02
CA ARG A 97 1.99 2.99 -18.99
C ARG A 97 0.48 3.28 -18.87
N ASP A 98 -0.15 2.85 -17.79
CA ASP A 98 -1.54 3.17 -17.50
C ASP A 98 -1.67 4.65 -17.09
N HIS A 99 -2.82 5.26 -17.35
CA HIS A 99 -3.14 6.65 -16.96
C HIS A 99 -2.39 7.75 -17.74
N LEU A 100 -1.87 7.48 -18.95
CA LEU A 100 -1.33 8.52 -19.84
C LEU A 100 -2.39 9.50 -20.33
N ASP A 101 -3.68 9.20 -20.13
CA ASP A 101 -4.78 10.11 -20.43
C ASP A 101 -4.77 11.39 -19.57
N HIS A 102 -4.05 11.36 -18.44
CA HIS A 102 -3.96 12.45 -17.47
C HIS A 102 -2.57 13.09 -17.35
N HIS A 103 -1.55 12.47 -17.93
CA HIS A 103 -0.16 12.94 -17.86
C HIS A 103 0.38 13.15 -19.26
N THR A 104 1.06 14.25 -19.50
CA THR A 104 1.61 14.60 -20.81
C THR A 104 2.78 13.70 -21.20
N SER A 105 3.43 13.09 -20.21
CA SER A 105 4.56 12.16 -20.39
C SER A 105 4.74 11.20 -19.22
N MET A 106 5.52 10.13 -19.42
CA MET A 106 5.94 9.25 -18.34
C MET A 106 6.79 9.97 -17.28
N ASN A 107 7.50 11.03 -17.65
CA ASN A 107 8.26 11.83 -16.69
C ASN A 107 7.33 12.65 -15.78
N ASP A 108 6.28 13.25 -16.33
CA ASP A 108 5.28 13.96 -15.52
C ASP A 108 4.53 13.00 -14.59
N TYR A 109 4.18 11.81 -15.10
CA TYR A 109 3.57 10.77 -14.29
C TYR A 109 4.47 10.35 -13.14
N PHE A 110 5.77 10.15 -13.42
CA PHE A 110 6.75 9.83 -12.39
C PHE A 110 6.93 10.98 -11.39
N ALA A 111 7.07 12.21 -11.86
CA ALA A 111 7.20 13.39 -11.01
C ALA A 111 6.01 13.53 -10.03
N ALA A 112 4.78 13.33 -10.54
CA ALA A 112 3.61 13.34 -9.69
C ALA A 112 3.67 12.29 -8.57
N LYS A 113 4.12 11.05 -8.88
CA LYS A 113 4.27 10.00 -7.86
C LYS A 113 5.43 10.25 -6.90
N LEU A 114 6.50 10.85 -7.38
CA LEU A 114 7.69 11.15 -6.59
C LEU A 114 7.38 12.12 -5.44
N ARG A 115 6.41 13.04 -5.62
CA ARG A 115 5.95 13.95 -4.55
C ARG A 115 5.56 13.22 -3.26
N LEU A 116 5.01 12.00 -3.36
CA LEU A 116 4.67 11.20 -2.17
C LEU A 116 5.90 10.95 -1.28
N PHE A 117 7.05 10.78 -1.90
CA PHE A 117 8.31 10.44 -1.22
C PHE A 117 9.17 11.67 -0.90
N GLU A 118 9.12 12.72 -1.73
CA GLU A 118 9.91 13.92 -1.51
C GLU A 118 9.21 14.94 -0.60
N ASP A 119 7.89 15.16 -0.81
CA ASP A 119 7.16 16.26 -0.19
C ASP A 119 6.28 15.82 0.99
N LEU A 120 5.63 14.64 0.90
CA LEU A 120 4.58 14.25 1.84
C LEU A 120 5.03 13.23 2.90
N LEU A 121 6.03 12.40 2.59
CA LEU A 121 6.61 11.48 3.56
C LEU A 121 7.39 12.28 4.60
N ILE A 122 7.04 12.15 5.89
CA ILE A 122 7.70 12.89 6.98
C ILE A 122 9.13 12.41 7.22
N GLU A 123 9.94 13.25 7.84
CA GLU A 123 11.23 12.85 8.39
C GLU A 123 11.05 11.78 9.47
N GLY A 124 11.96 10.81 9.53
CA GLY A 124 11.82 9.64 10.38
C GLY A 124 10.80 8.61 9.89
N GLY A 125 10.09 8.88 8.80
CA GLY A 125 9.14 7.97 8.18
C GLY A 125 9.80 6.82 7.41
N GLY A 126 8.98 5.99 6.76
CA GLY A 126 9.41 4.80 6.02
C GLY A 126 9.00 4.80 4.55
N ALA A 127 9.90 4.42 3.66
CA ALA A 127 9.63 4.17 2.24
C ALA A 127 9.76 2.68 1.91
N VAL A 128 8.74 2.10 1.28
CA VAL A 128 8.73 0.69 0.81
C VAL A 128 8.73 0.68 -0.71
N ILE A 129 9.80 0.17 -1.32
CA ILE A 129 10.05 0.38 -2.74
C ILE A 129 10.33 -0.93 -3.47
N ASN A 130 9.55 -1.19 -4.53
CA ASN A 130 9.82 -2.27 -5.46
C ASN A 130 11.02 -1.93 -6.35
N ILE A 131 12.12 -2.70 -6.24
CA ILE A 131 13.33 -2.49 -7.04
C ILE A 131 13.36 -3.27 -8.36
N ASP A 132 12.38 -4.11 -8.61
CA ASP A 132 12.21 -4.74 -9.94
C ASP A 132 11.73 -3.72 -10.97
N ASP A 133 11.07 -2.65 -10.52
CA ASP A 133 10.68 -1.53 -11.36
C ASP A 133 11.81 -0.47 -11.44
N ALA A 134 12.15 -0.07 -12.66
CA ALA A 134 13.21 0.92 -12.90
C ALA A 134 12.94 2.28 -12.22
N TYR A 135 11.66 2.66 -12.07
CA TYR A 135 11.30 3.89 -11.37
C TYR A 135 11.46 3.77 -9.86
N GLY A 136 11.37 2.56 -9.30
CA GLY A 136 11.69 2.33 -7.89
C GLY A 136 13.15 2.70 -7.58
N LYS A 137 14.09 2.29 -8.44
CA LYS A 137 15.52 2.66 -8.31
C LYS A 137 15.72 4.17 -8.41
N LYS A 138 14.98 4.86 -9.30
CA LYS A 138 15.03 6.31 -9.41
C LYS A 138 14.48 7.01 -8.15
N ILE A 139 13.43 6.47 -7.52
CA ILE A 139 12.91 7.01 -6.25
C ILE A 139 13.99 6.91 -5.17
N ILE A 140 14.63 5.74 -5.01
CA ILE A 140 15.70 5.54 -4.02
C ILE A 140 16.81 6.57 -4.17
N GLU A 141 17.27 6.82 -5.40
CA GLU A 141 18.31 7.81 -5.67
C GLU A 141 17.87 9.23 -5.30
N ARG A 142 16.61 9.57 -5.50
CA ARG A 142 16.05 10.89 -5.21
C ARG A 142 15.88 11.15 -3.70
N ILE A 143 15.65 10.11 -2.92
CA ILE A 143 15.40 10.22 -1.47
C ILE A 143 16.59 9.78 -0.61
N LYS A 144 17.75 9.45 -1.20
CA LYS A 144 18.90 8.88 -0.50
C LYS A 144 19.43 9.72 0.66
N ASP A 145 19.33 11.05 0.54
CA ASP A 145 19.81 12.00 1.54
C ASP A 145 18.73 12.41 2.56
N ARG A 146 17.52 11.85 2.45
CA ARG A 146 16.44 12.10 3.41
C ARG A 146 16.60 11.25 4.66
N PRO A 147 16.34 11.78 5.86
CA PRO A 147 16.38 11.03 7.13
C PRO A 147 15.14 10.13 7.28
N ILE A 148 15.01 9.12 6.44
CA ILE A 148 13.92 8.15 6.40
C ILE A 148 14.44 6.72 6.33
N VAL A 149 13.62 5.75 6.75
CA VAL A 149 13.93 4.32 6.62
C VAL A 149 13.49 3.84 5.24
N VAL A 150 14.41 3.38 4.42
CA VAL A 150 14.08 2.74 3.12
C VAL A 150 14.13 1.24 3.28
N LYS A 151 13.05 0.56 2.87
CA LYS A 151 12.98 -0.89 2.71
C LYS A 151 12.60 -1.23 1.29
N THR A 152 13.37 -2.13 0.70
CA THR A 152 13.19 -2.56 -0.68
C THR A 152 12.59 -3.96 -0.73
N PHE A 153 11.80 -4.23 -1.77
CA PHE A 153 11.31 -5.58 -2.06
C PHE A 153 11.37 -5.85 -3.57
N GLY A 154 11.37 -7.13 -3.93
CA GLY A 154 11.41 -7.56 -5.31
C GLY A 154 12.00 -8.96 -5.47
N THR A 155 12.08 -9.42 -6.74
CA THR A 155 12.67 -10.70 -7.12
C THR A 155 14.19 -10.64 -7.28
N SER A 156 14.77 -9.44 -7.20
CA SER A 156 16.21 -9.24 -7.16
C SER A 156 16.77 -9.59 -5.78
N LYS A 157 17.89 -10.34 -5.74
CA LYS A 157 18.64 -10.64 -4.50
C LYS A 157 19.19 -9.38 -3.79
N ALA A 158 19.18 -8.23 -4.48
CA ALA A 158 19.57 -6.96 -3.89
C ALA A 158 18.48 -6.32 -3.04
N ALA A 159 17.24 -6.84 -3.06
CA ALA A 159 16.15 -6.36 -2.23
C ALA A 159 16.34 -6.77 -0.76
N ASP A 160 15.97 -5.88 0.18
CA ASP A 160 15.90 -6.24 1.61
C ASP A 160 14.96 -7.42 1.83
N PHE A 161 13.75 -7.34 1.26
CA PHE A 161 12.78 -8.43 1.23
C PHE A 161 12.86 -9.11 -0.14
N TYR A 162 13.73 -10.10 -0.24
CA TYR A 162 13.95 -10.84 -1.46
C TYR A 162 12.84 -11.87 -1.66
N ILE A 163 12.03 -11.70 -2.68
CA ILE A 163 11.02 -12.67 -3.10
C ILE A 163 11.70 -13.73 -3.94
N LYS A 164 12.05 -14.84 -3.29
CA LYS A 164 12.83 -15.91 -3.88
C LYS A 164 12.03 -16.69 -4.91
N ASP A 165 10.75 -16.93 -4.61
CA ASP A 165 9.86 -17.69 -5.46
C ASP A 165 8.38 -17.35 -5.23
N ILE A 166 7.58 -17.47 -6.29
CA ILE A 166 6.12 -17.40 -6.26
C ILE A 166 5.60 -18.52 -7.17
N CYS A 167 5.13 -19.61 -6.58
CA CYS A 167 4.58 -20.75 -7.29
C CYS A 167 3.04 -20.68 -7.32
N THR A 168 2.43 -20.91 -8.48
CA THR A 168 0.97 -21.07 -8.57
C THR A 168 0.58 -22.49 -8.14
N THR A 169 -0.46 -22.60 -7.33
CA THR A 169 -1.05 -23.84 -6.85
C THR A 169 -2.53 -23.90 -7.21
N ASP A 170 -3.18 -25.03 -6.99
CA ASP A 170 -4.62 -25.19 -7.23
C ASP A 170 -5.46 -24.27 -6.31
N PHE A 171 -4.91 -23.84 -5.17
CA PHE A 171 -5.60 -23.06 -4.15
C PHE A 171 -5.11 -21.60 -4.03
N GLY A 172 -4.19 -21.18 -4.89
CA GLY A 172 -3.62 -19.84 -4.84
C GLY A 172 -2.15 -19.78 -5.22
N LEU A 173 -1.33 -19.26 -4.32
CA LEU A 173 0.11 -19.06 -4.54
C LEU A 173 0.89 -19.53 -3.31
N ASP A 174 2.03 -20.16 -3.52
CA ASP A 174 3.06 -20.35 -2.50
C ASP A 174 4.14 -19.28 -2.68
N LEU A 175 4.31 -18.46 -1.68
CA LEU A 175 5.24 -17.34 -1.65
C LEU A 175 6.42 -17.66 -0.74
N ASN A 176 7.63 -17.47 -1.22
CA ASN A 176 8.85 -17.59 -0.46
C ASN A 176 9.58 -16.24 -0.41
N VAL A 177 9.72 -15.67 0.80
CA VAL A 177 10.39 -14.38 1.05
C VAL A 177 11.56 -14.57 1.98
N VAL A 178 12.71 -14.00 1.64
CA VAL A 178 13.90 -13.96 2.48
C VAL A 178 14.15 -12.55 2.98
N TYR A 179 14.28 -12.39 4.28
CA TYR A 179 14.66 -11.14 4.93
C TYR A 179 15.66 -11.38 6.05
N GLN A 180 16.80 -10.71 6.03
CA GLN A 180 17.89 -10.87 7.00
C GLN A 180 18.31 -12.34 7.23
N GLY A 181 18.38 -13.09 6.14
CA GLY A 181 18.76 -14.51 6.17
C GLY A 181 17.65 -15.48 6.65
N LYS A 182 16.54 -14.97 7.14
CA LYS A 182 15.38 -15.78 7.52
C LYS A 182 14.45 -16.01 6.33
N ASN A 183 14.03 -17.25 6.13
CA ASN A 183 13.08 -17.66 5.09
C ASN A 183 11.66 -17.69 5.65
N TRP A 184 10.70 -17.16 4.86
CA TRP A 184 9.28 -17.17 5.16
C TRP A 184 8.55 -17.84 4.00
N GLU A 185 7.94 -18.98 4.28
CA GLU A 185 7.08 -19.71 3.34
C GLU A 185 5.64 -19.44 3.70
N ILE A 186 4.90 -18.82 2.79
CA ILE A 186 3.58 -18.27 3.06
C ILE A 186 2.63 -18.69 1.95
N PRO A 187 1.66 -19.58 2.23
CA PRO A 187 0.59 -19.87 1.29
C PRO A 187 -0.37 -18.67 1.22
N LEU A 188 -0.75 -18.28 0.02
CA LEU A 188 -1.65 -17.16 -0.23
C LEU A 188 -2.90 -17.66 -0.98
N ALA A 189 -4.09 -17.42 -0.43
CA ALA A 189 -5.35 -17.67 -1.13
C ALA A 189 -5.68 -16.52 -2.12
N LEU A 190 -4.72 -16.19 -2.98
CA LEU A 190 -4.79 -15.08 -3.94
C LEU A 190 -4.45 -15.60 -5.34
N ALA A 191 -5.00 -14.97 -6.38
CA ALA A 191 -4.70 -15.26 -7.77
C ALA A 191 -3.78 -14.18 -8.37
N GLY A 192 -2.80 -14.63 -9.17
CA GLY A 192 -1.85 -13.76 -9.88
C GLY A 192 -0.65 -13.34 -9.05
N THR A 193 0.54 -13.55 -9.58
CA THR A 193 1.84 -13.29 -8.92
C THR A 193 1.99 -11.85 -8.43
N PHE A 194 1.41 -10.87 -9.16
CA PHE A 194 1.41 -9.47 -8.74
C PHE A 194 0.64 -9.23 -7.42
N GLN A 195 -0.30 -10.11 -7.04
CA GLN A 195 -0.97 -10.01 -5.73
C GLN A 195 -0.04 -10.44 -4.59
N ALA A 196 0.85 -11.41 -4.82
CA ALA A 196 1.89 -11.74 -3.86
C ALA A 196 2.84 -10.53 -3.63
N MET A 197 3.25 -9.84 -4.71
CA MET A 197 4.03 -8.60 -4.62
C MET A 197 3.31 -7.52 -3.81
N ASN A 198 2.00 -7.33 -4.06
CA ASN A 198 1.18 -6.37 -3.31
C ASN A 198 1.05 -6.76 -1.83
N ALA A 199 0.94 -8.06 -1.51
CA ALA A 199 0.86 -8.57 -0.14
C ALA A 199 2.17 -8.34 0.62
N VAL A 200 3.32 -8.62 -0.01
CA VAL A 200 4.65 -8.32 0.57
C VAL A 200 4.80 -6.83 0.84
N ALA A 201 4.48 -5.97 -0.14
CA ALA A 201 4.52 -4.52 0.05
C ALA A 201 3.63 -4.06 1.23
N ALA A 202 2.41 -4.60 1.34
CA ALA A 202 1.50 -4.29 2.44
C ALA A 202 2.07 -4.71 3.79
N ALA A 203 2.64 -5.92 3.91
CA ALA A 203 3.25 -6.41 5.14
C ALA A 203 4.43 -5.53 5.58
N ILE A 204 5.31 -5.14 4.64
CA ILE A 204 6.45 -4.27 4.95
C ILE A 204 5.97 -2.89 5.41
N MET A 205 4.95 -2.32 4.76
CA MET A 205 4.37 -1.04 5.20
C MET A 205 3.73 -1.14 6.58
N CYS A 206 3.01 -2.22 6.89
CA CYS A 206 2.49 -2.48 8.22
C CYS A 206 3.63 -2.63 9.25
N HIS A 207 4.72 -3.30 8.90
CA HIS A 207 5.89 -3.42 9.75
C HIS A 207 6.52 -2.05 10.04
N LEU A 208 6.71 -1.21 9.03
CA LEU A 208 7.24 0.15 9.21
C LEU A 208 6.27 1.10 9.96
N SER A 209 4.98 0.76 10.00
CA SER A 209 4.00 1.49 10.83
C SER A 209 4.01 1.07 12.31
N GLY A 210 4.92 0.16 12.71
CA GLY A 210 5.11 -0.28 14.08
C GLY A 210 4.69 -1.72 14.38
N LEU A 211 4.07 -2.44 13.42
CA LEU A 211 3.68 -3.84 13.65
C LEU A 211 4.93 -4.74 13.64
N PRO A 212 5.12 -5.65 14.61
CA PRO A 212 6.20 -6.63 14.57
C PRO A 212 6.19 -7.41 13.25
N LEU A 213 7.38 -7.71 12.69
CA LEU A 213 7.48 -8.34 11.37
C LEU A 213 6.74 -9.68 11.29
N HIS A 214 6.81 -10.48 12.34
CA HIS A 214 6.08 -11.75 12.42
C HIS A 214 4.57 -11.54 12.27
N ASP A 215 4.03 -10.48 12.93
CA ASP A 215 2.61 -10.15 12.91
C ASP A 215 2.19 -9.46 11.62
N ALA A 216 3.15 -8.94 10.84
CA ALA A 216 2.92 -8.40 9.52
C ALA A 216 2.92 -9.47 8.42
N LEU A 217 3.85 -10.44 8.48
CA LEU A 217 3.98 -11.50 7.47
C LEU A 217 3.05 -12.70 7.72
N GLY A 218 2.87 -13.10 8.98
CA GLY A 218 2.02 -14.25 9.35
C GLY A 218 0.59 -14.16 8.81
N PRO A 219 -0.11 -13.02 8.92
CA PRO A 219 -1.46 -12.85 8.42
C PRO A 219 -1.62 -12.94 6.89
N LEU A 220 -0.55 -12.92 6.10
CA LEU A 220 -0.65 -12.97 4.65
C LEU A 220 -1.39 -14.22 4.13
N SER A 221 -1.26 -15.35 4.82
CA SER A 221 -2.00 -16.59 4.49
C SER A 221 -3.52 -16.47 4.62
N TYR A 222 -4.00 -15.45 5.31
CA TYR A 222 -5.43 -15.23 5.54
C TYR A 222 -5.98 -14.05 4.72
N LEU A 223 -5.19 -13.45 3.85
CA LEU A 223 -5.64 -12.36 3.00
C LEU A 223 -6.76 -12.84 2.07
N LYS A 224 -7.78 -12.01 1.97
CA LYS A 224 -8.87 -12.20 1.02
C LYS A 224 -8.65 -11.30 -0.18
N SER A 225 -8.96 -11.83 -1.37
CA SER A 225 -8.94 -11.06 -2.60
C SER A 225 -9.85 -9.84 -2.53
N VAL A 226 -9.44 -8.78 -3.22
CA VAL A 226 -10.24 -7.55 -3.31
C VAL A 226 -11.24 -7.69 -4.46
N PRO A 227 -12.54 -7.39 -4.25
CA PRO A 227 -13.53 -7.44 -5.31
C PRO A 227 -13.09 -6.68 -6.56
N GLY A 228 -13.26 -7.30 -7.73
CA GLY A 228 -12.84 -6.73 -9.01
C GLY A 228 -11.32 -6.69 -9.27
N ARG A 229 -10.50 -7.32 -8.41
CA ARG A 229 -9.03 -7.39 -8.54
C ARG A 229 -8.55 -8.85 -8.57
N MET A 230 -8.86 -9.58 -9.68
CA MET A 230 -8.60 -11.03 -9.85
C MET A 230 -9.09 -11.85 -8.65
N GLN A 231 -10.37 -11.76 -8.41
CA GLN A 231 -11.03 -12.56 -7.40
C GLN A 231 -11.13 -14.01 -7.91
N MET A 232 -10.68 -14.98 -7.10
CA MET A 232 -10.98 -16.39 -7.37
C MET A 232 -12.49 -16.61 -7.18
N VAL A 233 -13.13 -17.15 -8.20
CA VAL A 233 -14.52 -17.60 -8.14
C VAL A 233 -14.46 -19.13 -8.02
N HIS A 234 -14.85 -19.63 -6.87
CA HIS A 234 -15.06 -21.07 -6.70
C HIS A 234 -16.43 -21.40 -7.33
N GLY A 235 -16.40 -22.23 -8.39
CA GLY A 235 -17.60 -22.78 -9.01
C GLY A 235 -18.20 -23.89 -8.15
#